data_c52ea8975067c01cf3a4af9e1f5ce5a2
#
_entry.id   c52ea8975067c01cf3a4af9e1f5ce5a2
#
_cell.length_a   1.000
_cell.length_b   1.000
_cell.length_c   1.000
_cell.angle_alpha   90.00
_cell.angle_beta   90.00
_cell.angle_gamma   90.00
#
_symmetry.space_group_name_H-M   'P 1'
#
loop_
_entity.id
_entity.type
_entity.pdbx_description
1 polymer ?
#
loop_
_entity_poly.entity_id
_entity_poly.type
_entity_poly.pdbx_seq_one_letter_code
_entity_poly.pdbx_strand_id
1 'polypeptide(L)'
;MKKVLCVGDSLTFGSVGYSYVRFLGGVEAVNRGLNGDCLLGMERRLRQILSSRLYKDIEQIVFWGGTNDVFLPALKEVSCFWRISNTLRPKLFGYRYCDTEEAFHAVYERIIRLVLGKNKKLLLMGLPKTELGNVKINSTLQARNRSIRELAEKYGLEFIDVYRLLDEMRFPDADAAYSWGSLNLMRIIDTLLMTVCPPTKRLFAKIRRLNLTVDGIHLSRASAKEIGRVVEAYICGQP
;
A
#
# COMPACT_ATOMS: atom_id res chain seq x y z
N MET A 1 3.68 -24.19 -9.69
CA MET A 1 4.01 -22.80 -9.31
C MET A 1 3.53 -22.58 -7.89
N LYS A 2 4.30 -21.84 -7.07
CA LYS A 2 3.85 -21.45 -5.72
C LYS A 2 2.62 -20.55 -5.83
N LYS A 3 1.60 -20.82 -5.00
CA LYS A 3 0.39 -19.97 -4.90
C LYS A 3 0.59 -18.94 -3.79
N VAL A 4 0.45 -17.66 -4.13
CA VAL A 4 0.70 -16.54 -3.24
C VAL A 4 -0.50 -15.63 -3.17
N LEU A 5 -0.89 -15.22 -1.97
CA LEU A 5 -1.96 -14.27 -1.73
C LEU A 5 -1.37 -12.88 -1.43
N CYS A 6 -1.67 -11.90 -2.27
CA CYS A 6 -1.26 -10.51 -2.07
C CYS A 6 -2.41 -9.72 -1.43
N VAL A 7 -2.30 -9.41 -0.15
CA VAL A 7 -3.30 -8.65 0.63
C VAL A 7 -2.81 -7.24 0.85
N GLY A 8 -3.66 -6.25 0.60
CA GLY A 8 -3.31 -4.84 0.77
C GLY A 8 -4.43 -3.89 0.39
N ASP A 9 -4.04 -2.64 0.18
CA ASP A 9 -4.93 -1.53 -0.23
C ASP A 9 -4.93 -1.29 -1.75
N SER A 10 -5.10 -0.02 -2.14
CA SER A 10 -5.10 0.41 -3.55
C SER A 10 -3.76 0.22 -4.26
N LEU A 11 -2.64 0.17 -3.53
CA LEU A 11 -1.32 -0.10 -4.08
C LEU A 11 -1.19 -1.55 -4.56
N THR A 12 -1.80 -2.47 -3.82
CA THR A 12 -1.92 -3.88 -4.21
C THR A 12 -2.98 -4.07 -5.30
N PHE A 13 -4.15 -3.41 -5.19
CA PHE A 13 -5.25 -3.53 -6.16
C PHE A 13 -4.86 -2.99 -7.54
N GLY A 14 -4.32 -1.78 -7.61
CA GLY A 14 -3.77 -1.18 -8.84
C GLY A 14 -4.81 -0.57 -9.77
N SER A 15 -5.91 0.01 -9.27
CA SER A 15 -6.90 0.71 -10.12
C SER A 15 -6.40 2.07 -10.58
N VAL A 16 -5.95 2.93 -9.66
CA VAL A 16 -5.42 4.27 -9.98
C VAL A 16 -4.01 4.16 -10.56
N GLY A 17 -3.08 3.52 -9.82
CA GLY A 17 -1.72 3.24 -10.27
C GLY A 17 -1.59 1.88 -10.96
N TYR A 18 -0.40 1.30 -10.84
CA TYR A 18 -0.09 -0.05 -11.31
C TYR A 18 0.11 -0.97 -10.10
N SER A 19 -0.48 -2.18 -10.17
CA SER A 19 -0.26 -3.21 -9.16
C SER A 19 1.06 -3.94 -9.43
N TYR A 20 1.88 -4.11 -8.41
CA TYR A 20 3.08 -4.94 -8.47
C TYR A 20 2.74 -6.42 -8.74
N VAL A 21 1.55 -6.86 -8.31
CA VAL A 21 1.10 -8.26 -8.48
C VAL A 21 1.07 -8.68 -9.95
N ARG A 22 0.84 -7.74 -10.87
CA ARG A 22 0.86 -8.00 -12.33
C ARG A 22 2.24 -8.34 -12.89
N PHE A 23 3.29 -8.12 -12.10
CA PHE A 23 4.68 -8.35 -12.49
C PHE A 23 5.29 -9.57 -11.78
N LEU A 24 4.49 -10.34 -11.07
CA LEU A 24 4.88 -11.62 -10.47
C LEU A 24 4.69 -12.73 -11.52
N GLY A 25 5.73 -12.99 -12.33
CA GLY A 25 5.64 -13.95 -13.45
C GLY A 25 5.93 -15.39 -13.06
N GLY A 26 6.75 -15.61 -12.02
CA GLY A 26 7.20 -16.94 -11.57
C GLY A 26 6.29 -17.62 -10.54
N VAL A 27 5.15 -16.99 -10.15
CA VAL A 27 4.24 -17.47 -9.12
C VAL A 27 2.78 -17.31 -9.55
N GLU A 28 1.88 -18.12 -9.00
CA GLU A 28 0.43 -17.94 -9.14
C GLU A 28 -0.05 -16.94 -8.07
N ALA A 29 -0.10 -15.66 -8.43
CA ALA A 29 -0.43 -14.60 -7.49
C ALA A 29 -1.93 -14.25 -7.52
N VAL A 30 -2.58 -14.30 -6.35
CA VAL A 30 -3.97 -13.88 -6.16
C VAL A 30 -3.99 -12.49 -5.55
N ASN A 31 -4.48 -11.51 -6.32
CA ASN A 31 -4.60 -10.12 -5.86
C ASN A 31 -5.86 -9.95 -4.97
N ARG A 32 -5.65 -9.60 -3.71
CA ARG A 32 -6.68 -9.25 -2.72
C ARG A 32 -6.46 -7.85 -2.14
N GLY A 33 -5.99 -6.93 -2.99
CA GLY A 33 -6.02 -5.49 -2.69
C GLY A 33 -7.45 -4.95 -2.67
N LEU A 34 -7.70 -3.90 -1.88
CA LEU A 34 -8.97 -3.19 -1.84
C LEU A 34 -8.72 -1.69 -1.70
N ASN A 35 -9.28 -0.89 -2.63
CA ASN A 35 -9.09 0.56 -2.62
C ASN A 35 -9.54 1.20 -1.31
N GLY A 36 -8.68 2.07 -0.76
CA GLY A 36 -8.97 2.83 0.44
C GLY A 36 -9.06 2.00 1.73
N ASP A 37 -8.70 0.71 1.71
CA ASP A 37 -8.74 -0.12 2.91
C ASP A 37 -7.65 0.28 3.93
N CYS A 38 -7.97 0.15 5.22
CA CYS A 38 -7.08 0.43 6.34
C CYS A 38 -6.77 -0.87 7.09
N LEU A 39 -5.80 -0.84 7.98
CA LEU A 39 -5.35 -2.04 8.71
C LEU A 39 -6.48 -2.80 9.39
N LEU A 40 -7.43 -2.11 10.04
CA LEU A 40 -8.58 -2.76 10.68
C LEU A 40 -9.50 -3.47 9.66
N GLY A 41 -9.68 -2.89 8.48
CA GLY A 41 -10.43 -3.52 7.40
C GLY A 41 -9.68 -4.72 6.83
N MET A 42 -8.38 -4.59 6.63
CA MET A 42 -7.52 -5.68 6.16
C MET A 42 -7.48 -6.84 7.16
N GLU A 43 -7.38 -6.57 8.48
CA GLU A 43 -7.47 -7.59 9.52
C GLU A 43 -8.78 -8.38 9.40
N ARG A 44 -9.92 -7.69 9.28
CA ARG A 44 -11.23 -8.33 9.13
C ARG A 44 -11.33 -9.18 7.88
N ARG A 45 -10.89 -8.65 6.72
CA ARG A 45 -10.88 -9.39 5.46
C ARG A 45 -9.94 -10.60 5.52
N LEU A 46 -8.77 -10.44 6.11
CA LEU A 46 -7.80 -11.52 6.23
C LEU A 46 -8.33 -12.67 7.10
N ARG A 47 -9.07 -12.37 8.19
CA ARG A 47 -9.79 -13.41 8.97
C ARG A 47 -10.76 -14.20 8.12
N GLN A 48 -11.55 -13.53 7.28
CA GLN A 48 -12.50 -14.18 6.37
C GLN A 48 -11.79 -15.03 5.32
N ILE A 49 -10.74 -14.49 4.71
CA ILE A 49 -9.91 -15.18 3.71
C ILE A 49 -9.30 -16.45 4.30
N LEU A 50 -8.66 -16.36 5.48
CA LEU A 50 -7.99 -17.48 6.14
C LEU A 50 -8.96 -18.54 6.68
N SER A 51 -10.24 -18.21 6.81
CA SER A 51 -11.31 -19.16 7.17
C SER A 51 -11.97 -19.79 5.94
N SER A 52 -11.72 -19.27 4.76
CA SER A 52 -12.33 -19.76 3.51
C SER A 52 -11.59 -20.98 2.96
N ARG A 53 -12.34 -21.99 2.53
CA ARG A 53 -11.78 -23.17 1.83
C ARG A 53 -11.09 -22.81 0.50
N LEU A 54 -11.49 -21.69 -0.12
CA LEU A 54 -10.96 -21.21 -1.40
C LEU A 54 -9.45 -20.90 -1.35
N TYR A 55 -8.92 -20.55 -0.18
CA TYR A 55 -7.52 -20.16 0.03
C TYR A 55 -6.73 -21.17 0.85
N LYS A 56 -7.26 -22.41 1.01
CA LYS A 56 -6.61 -23.46 1.82
C LYS A 56 -5.22 -23.80 1.28
N ASP A 57 -5.07 -23.85 -0.04
CA ASP A 57 -3.83 -24.26 -0.72
C ASP A 57 -2.80 -23.13 -0.84
N ILE A 58 -3.11 -21.93 -0.37
CA ILE A 58 -2.15 -20.84 -0.33
C ILE A 58 -1.22 -21.04 0.84
N GLU A 59 0.08 -21.09 0.57
CA GLU A 59 1.13 -21.29 1.57
C GLU A 59 1.74 -19.96 2.05
N GLN A 60 1.75 -18.96 1.19
CA GLN A 60 2.44 -17.69 1.44
C GLN A 60 1.52 -16.50 1.21
N ILE A 61 1.61 -15.53 2.12
CA ILE A 61 0.91 -14.25 2.06
C ILE A 61 1.94 -13.14 1.95
N VAL A 62 1.72 -12.24 0.99
CA VAL A 62 2.40 -10.95 0.88
C VAL A 62 1.44 -9.91 1.45
N PHE A 63 1.84 -9.22 2.52
CA PHE A 63 1.00 -8.22 3.17
C PHE A 63 1.59 -6.82 3.00
N TRP A 64 0.80 -5.93 2.41
CA TRP A 64 1.16 -4.53 2.18
C TRP A 64 0.01 -3.62 2.56
N GLY A 65 0.02 -3.11 3.78
CA GLY A 65 -1.07 -2.29 4.30
C GLY A 65 -0.62 -1.23 5.27
N GLY A 66 -1.50 -0.24 5.49
CA GLY A 66 -1.27 0.84 6.45
C GLY A 66 -1.04 2.21 5.82
N THR A 67 -0.92 2.31 4.49
CA THR A 67 -0.75 3.58 3.78
C THR A 67 -1.94 4.51 4.04
N ASN A 68 -3.17 3.99 4.00
CA ASN A 68 -4.36 4.76 4.28
C ASN A 68 -4.48 5.18 5.75
N ASP A 69 -3.87 4.44 6.68
CA ASP A 69 -3.81 4.80 8.10
C ASP A 69 -2.93 6.03 8.36
N VAL A 70 -2.03 6.36 7.43
CA VAL A 70 -1.24 7.60 7.45
C VAL A 70 -1.94 8.72 6.66
N PHE A 71 -2.43 8.43 5.45
CA PHE A 71 -2.98 9.46 4.56
C PHE A 71 -4.37 9.96 4.98
N LEU A 72 -5.28 9.09 5.41
CA LEU A 72 -6.65 9.50 5.75
C LEU A 72 -6.73 10.47 6.93
N PRO A 73 -5.97 10.28 8.05
CA PRO A 73 -5.91 11.30 9.09
C PRO A 73 -5.40 12.63 8.57
N ALA A 74 -4.31 12.63 7.80
CA ALA A 74 -3.68 13.83 7.29
C ALA A 74 -4.57 14.58 6.27
N LEU A 75 -5.38 13.89 5.48
CA LEU A 75 -6.31 14.49 4.52
C LEU A 75 -7.41 15.33 5.19
N LYS A 76 -7.74 15.10 6.47
CA LYS A 76 -8.70 15.94 7.20
C LYS A 76 -8.25 17.40 7.29
N GLU A 77 -6.95 17.64 7.31
CA GLU A 77 -6.35 18.97 7.38
C GLU A 77 -6.42 19.71 6.05
N VAL A 78 -6.60 18.98 4.92
CA VAL A 78 -6.53 19.54 3.56
C VAL A 78 -7.82 20.24 3.16
N SER A 79 -8.99 19.64 3.45
CA SER A 79 -10.27 20.23 3.05
C SER A 79 -11.46 19.72 3.88
N CYS A 80 -12.53 20.52 3.87
CA CYS A 80 -13.81 20.17 4.50
C CYS A 80 -14.39 18.87 3.93
N PHE A 81 -14.26 18.64 2.62
CA PHE A 81 -14.72 17.42 1.95
C PHE A 81 -14.05 16.17 2.55
N TRP A 82 -12.74 16.16 2.70
CA TRP A 82 -12.02 15.05 3.29
C TRP A 82 -12.35 14.87 4.78
N ARG A 83 -12.60 15.96 5.51
CA ARG A 83 -13.03 15.90 6.90
C ARG A 83 -14.36 15.18 7.03
N ILE A 84 -15.36 15.57 6.22
CA ILE A 84 -16.70 14.95 6.23
C ILE A 84 -16.60 13.48 5.79
N SER A 85 -15.93 13.19 4.68
CA SER A 85 -15.73 11.84 4.16
C SER A 85 -15.12 10.91 5.22
N ASN A 86 -14.05 11.34 5.88
CA ASN A 86 -13.40 10.56 6.93
C ASN A 86 -14.27 10.38 8.19
N THR A 87 -15.13 11.36 8.51
CA THR A 87 -16.07 11.25 9.64
C THR A 87 -17.19 10.24 9.36
N LEU A 88 -17.63 10.15 8.09
CA LEU A 88 -18.65 9.20 7.68
C LEU A 88 -18.11 7.78 7.46
N ARG A 89 -16.80 7.64 7.26
CA ARG A 89 -16.14 6.36 6.95
C ARG A 89 -16.49 5.22 7.92
N PRO A 90 -16.50 5.39 9.27
CA PRO A 90 -16.86 4.30 10.17
C PRO A 90 -18.31 3.83 9.98
N LYS A 91 -19.22 4.73 9.59
CA LYS A 91 -20.62 4.41 9.31
C LYS A 91 -20.77 3.63 8.00
N LEU A 92 -19.95 3.95 6.99
CA LEU A 92 -20.01 3.34 5.67
C LEU A 92 -19.28 1.98 5.59
N PHE A 93 -18.12 1.87 6.26
CA PHE A 93 -17.25 0.71 6.15
C PHE A 93 -17.18 -0.13 7.44
N GLY A 94 -17.71 0.37 8.56
CA GLY A 94 -17.71 -0.30 9.86
C GLY A 94 -16.35 -0.36 10.57
N TYR A 95 -15.36 0.43 10.11
CA TYR A 95 -14.04 0.53 10.75
C TYR A 95 -13.41 1.92 10.51
N ARG A 96 -12.46 2.26 11.38
CA ARG A 96 -11.62 3.46 11.27
C ARG A 96 -10.20 3.10 10.79
N TYR A 97 -9.36 4.09 10.65
CA TYR A 97 -7.92 3.94 10.49
C TYR A 97 -7.22 3.97 11.87
N CYS A 98 -5.99 3.48 11.92
CA CYS A 98 -5.10 3.57 13.08
C CYS A 98 -4.37 4.91 13.03
N ASP A 99 -4.80 5.89 13.82
CA ASP A 99 -4.24 7.25 13.83
C ASP A 99 -3.04 7.41 14.77
N THR A 100 -2.89 6.54 15.77
CA THR A 100 -1.73 6.53 16.66
C THR A 100 -0.72 5.43 16.30
N GLU A 101 0.51 5.56 16.79
CA GLU A 101 1.56 4.58 16.55
C GLU A 101 1.27 3.27 17.27
N GLU A 102 0.79 3.36 18.50
CA GLU A 102 0.44 2.21 19.33
C GLU A 102 -0.72 1.41 18.72
N ALA A 103 -1.75 2.10 18.23
CA ALA A 103 -2.88 1.44 17.55
C ALA A 103 -2.43 0.76 16.25
N PHE A 104 -1.58 1.43 15.47
CA PHE A 104 -1.00 0.85 14.25
C PHE A 104 -0.18 -0.39 14.55
N HIS A 105 0.76 -0.30 15.50
CA HIS A 105 1.61 -1.41 15.93
C HIS A 105 0.76 -2.60 16.40
N ALA A 106 -0.20 -2.34 17.30
CA ALA A 106 -1.05 -3.40 17.86
C ALA A 106 -1.89 -4.11 16.79
N VAL A 107 -2.47 -3.38 15.82
CA VAL A 107 -3.24 -4.00 14.73
C VAL A 107 -2.33 -4.79 13.80
N TYR A 108 -1.15 -4.24 13.47
CA TYR A 108 -0.19 -4.91 12.61
C TYR A 108 0.30 -6.23 13.24
N GLU A 109 0.59 -6.20 14.54
CA GLU A 109 0.97 -7.41 15.29
C GLU A 109 -0.15 -8.46 15.31
N ARG A 110 -1.41 -8.06 15.49
CA ARG A 110 -2.55 -8.99 15.40
C ARG A 110 -2.67 -9.63 14.02
N ILE A 111 -2.42 -8.88 12.95
CA ILE A 111 -2.40 -9.41 11.58
C ILE A 111 -1.30 -10.46 11.43
N ILE A 112 -0.10 -10.18 11.92
CA ILE A 112 1.02 -11.15 11.90
C ILE A 112 0.63 -12.42 12.62
N ARG A 113 0.18 -12.31 13.86
CA ARG A 113 -0.24 -13.47 14.68
C ARG A 113 -1.37 -14.27 14.02
N LEU A 114 -2.31 -13.58 13.38
CA LEU A 114 -3.41 -14.23 12.66
C LEU A 114 -2.91 -15.10 11.50
N VAL A 115 -1.93 -14.63 10.72
CA VAL A 115 -1.35 -15.38 9.60
C VAL A 115 -0.50 -16.55 10.10
N LEU A 116 0.39 -16.29 11.07
CA LEU A 116 1.27 -17.32 11.65
C LEU A 116 0.47 -18.40 12.36
N GLY A 117 -0.62 -18.06 13.06
CA GLY A 117 -1.53 -19.00 13.70
C GLY A 117 -2.28 -19.93 12.72
N LYS A 118 -2.18 -19.66 11.42
CA LYS A 118 -2.67 -20.54 10.35
C LYS A 118 -1.55 -21.30 9.62
N ASN A 119 -0.33 -21.30 10.19
CA ASN A 119 0.86 -21.93 9.61
C ASN A 119 1.16 -21.45 8.17
N LYS A 120 0.90 -20.17 7.88
CA LYS A 120 1.19 -19.55 6.58
C LYS A 120 2.46 -18.73 6.67
N LYS A 121 3.29 -18.77 5.61
CA LYS A 121 4.43 -17.88 5.48
C LYS A 121 3.93 -16.45 5.24
N LEU A 122 4.64 -15.48 5.80
CA LEU A 122 4.28 -14.06 5.69
C LEU A 122 5.49 -13.24 5.24
N LEU A 123 5.32 -12.50 4.15
CA LEU A 123 6.25 -11.49 3.68
C LEU A 123 5.63 -10.12 3.95
N LEU A 124 6.32 -9.28 4.70
CA LEU A 124 5.86 -7.93 5.02
C LEU A 124 6.48 -6.91 4.08
N MET A 125 5.69 -5.92 3.67
CA MET A 125 6.16 -4.81 2.85
C MET A 125 5.99 -3.50 3.60
N GLY A 126 7.05 -2.68 3.63
CA GLY A 126 7.03 -1.33 4.18
C GLY A 126 6.19 -0.37 3.34
N LEU A 127 5.69 0.70 3.97
CA LEU A 127 4.92 1.74 3.31
C LEU A 127 5.79 2.51 2.31
N PRO A 128 5.27 2.90 1.15
CA PRO A 128 6.05 3.54 0.10
C PRO A 128 6.35 5.00 0.41
N LYS A 129 7.41 5.55 -0.19
CA LYS A 129 7.64 6.98 -0.27
C LYS A 129 6.56 7.65 -1.12
N THR A 130 6.15 8.89 -0.76
CA THR A 130 5.25 9.72 -1.56
C THR A 130 6.01 10.83 -2.28
N GLU A 131 5.52 11.21 -3.46
CA GLU A 131 6.02 12.38 -4.22
C GLU A 131 5.20 13.66 -3.94
N LEU A 132 4.38 13.70 -2.88
CA LEU A 132 3.51 14.84 -2.56
C LEU A 132 4.20 15.99 -1.83
N GLY A 133 5.52 16.01 -1.74
CA GLY A 133 6.27 17.13 -1.15
C GLY A 133 5.95 17.43 0.33
N ASN A 134 5.33 16.52 1.07
CA ASN A 134 4.99 16.70 2.47
C ASN A 134 5.96 15.97 3.40
N VAL A 135 6.86 16.72 4.04
CA VAL A 135 7.86 16.18 4.95
C VAL A 135 7.23 15.44 6.12
N LYS A 136 6.15 15.97 6.72
CA LYS A 136 5.44 15.35 7.85
C LYS A 136 4.87 13.97 7.48
N ILE A 137 4.31 13.82 6.28
CA ILE A 137 3.79 12.52 5.83
C ILE A 137 4.92 11.53 5.61
N ASN A 138 5.98 11.94 4.91
CA ASN A 138 7.11 11.04 4.69
C ASN A 138 7.79 10.63 5.99
N SER A 139 7.91 11.53 6.98
CA SER A 139 8.43 11.17 8.32
C SER A 139 7.51 10.20 9.05
N THR A 140 6.19 10.37 8.94
CA THR A 140 5.21 9.43 9.51
C THR A 140 5.29 8.06 8.85
N LEU A 141 5.39 8.00 7.52
CA LEU A 141 5.58 6.75 6.78
C LEU A 141 6.84 6.00 7.24
N GLN A 142 7.96 6.73 7.44
CA GLN A 142 9.19 6.15 7.96
C GLN A 142 9.05 5.65 9.41
N ALA A 143 8.34 6.39 10.28
CA ALA A 143 8.07 5.93 11.65
C ALA A 143 7.27 4.61 11.64
N ARG A 144 6.20 4.54 10.84
CA ARG A 144 5.43 3.30 10.67
C ARG A 144 6.28 2.15 10.09
N ASN A 145 7.19 2.45 9.17
CA ASN A 145 8.11 1.45 8.62
C ASN A 145 9.08 0.90 9.66
N ARG A 146 9.56 1.72 10.60
CA ARG A 146 10.33 1.22 11.74
C ARG A 146 9.53 0.24 12.57
N SER A 147 8.29 0.59 12.91
CA SER A 147 7.38 -0.30 13.65
C SER A 147 7.12 -1.63 12.94
N ILE A 148 6.91 -1.62 11.61
CA ILE A 148 6.74 -2.84 10.81
C ILE A 148 8.01 -3.68 10.81
N ARG A 149 9.19 -3.08 10.68
CA ARG A 149 10.49 -3.74 10.70
C ARG A 149 10.74 -4.41 12.05
N GLU A 150 10.51 -3.69 13.16
CA GLU A 150 10.65 -4.23 14.52
C GLU A 150 9.76 -5.46 14.74
N LEU A 151 8.52 -5.41 14.21
CA LEU A 151 7.63 -6.58 14.24
C LEU A 151 8.15 -7.72 13.35
N ALA A 152 8.68 -7.42 12.17
CA ALA A 152 9.28 -8.45 11.30
C ALA A 152 10.45 -9.15 12.01
N GLU A 153 11.35 -8.41 12.61
CA GLU A 153 12.48 -8.91 13.39
C GLU A 153 12.01 -9.75 14.58
N LYS A 154 11.03 -9.24 15.36
CA LYS A 154 10.45 -9.94 16.52
C LYS A 154 9.87 -11.31 16.17
N TYR A 155 9.27 -11.45 15.00
CA TYR A 155 8.62 -12.68 14.54
C TYR A 155 9.47 -13.50 13.54
N GLY A 156 10.72 -13.08 13.24
CA GLY A 156 11.60 -13.75 12.29
C GLY A 156 11.03 -13.77 10.87
N LEU A 157 10.39 -12.66 10.42
CA LEU A 157 9.73 -12.54 9.13
C LEU A 157 10.60 -11.77 8.13
N GLU A 158 10.44 -12.12 6.87
CA GLU A 158 10.99 -11.35 5.76
C GLU A 158 10.29 -9.98 5.65
N PHE A 159 11.10 -8.93 5.41
CA PHE A 159 10.62 -7.56 5.26
C PHE A 159 11.25 -6.88 4.04
N ILE A 160 10.43 -6.32 3.16
CA ILE A 160 10.87 -5.51 2.04
C ILE A 160 10.69 -4.03 2.39
N ASP A 161 11.78 -3.28 2.46
CA ASP A 161 11.76 -1.83 2.65
C ASP A 161 11.41 -1.11 1.34
N VAL A 162 10.10 -1.02 1.05
CA VAL A 162 9.61 -0.38 -0.17
C VAL A 162 9.93 1.12 -0.20
N TYR A 163 9.97 1.78 0.98
CA TYR A 163 10.36 3.18 1.04
C TYR A 163 11.77 3.40 0.50
N ARG A 164 12.72 2.62 1.01
CA ARG A 164 14.11 2.67 0.59
C ARG A 164 14.27 2.26 -0.87
N LEU A 165 13.59 1.20 -1.31
CA LEU A 165 13.61 0.74 -2.69
C LEU A 165 13.20 1.84 -3.66
N LEU A 166 12.13 2.59 -3.35
CA LEU A 166 11.69 3.71 -4.17
C LEU A 166 12.62 4.92 -4.08
N ASP A 167 13.23 5.16 -2.92
CA ASP A 167 14.20 6.25 -2.74
C ASP A 167 15.49 6.01 -3.55
N GLU A 168 15.90 4.76 -3.68
CA GLU A 168 17.06 4.34 -4.49
C GLU A 168 16.80 4.40 -6.01
N MET A 169 15.54 4.38 -6.44
CA MET A 169 15.14 4.59 -7.84
C MET A 169 15.30 6.06 -8.25
N ARG A 170 16.51 6.61 -8.08
CA ARG A 170 16.83 8.02 -8.31
C ARG A 170 16.31 8.52 -9.66
N PHE A 171 15.35 9.41 -9.61
CA PHE A 171 14.97 10.25 -10.74
C PHE A 171 15.51 11.66 -10.47
N PRO A 172 15.91 12.43 -11.51
CA PRO A 172 16.25 13.84 -11.33
C PRO A 172 15.11 14.55 -10.59
N ASP A 173 15.46 15.40 -9.64
CA ASP A 173 14.52 16.14 -8.81
C ASP A 173 13.47 16.83 -9.69
N ALA A 174 12.34 16.19 -9.81
CA ALA A 174 11.19 16.79 -10.44
C ALA A 174 10.36 17.40 -9.31
N ASP A 175 10.28 18.74 -9.30
CA ASP A 175 9.29 19.43 -8.47
C ASP A 175 7.91 18.93 -8.87
N ALA A 176 7.38 17.99 -8.08
CA ALA A 176 6.08 17.42 -8.33
C ALA A 176 5.03 18.54 -8.33
N ALA A 177 4.24 18.62 -9.39
CA ALA A 177 3.21 19.66 -9.52
C ALA A 177 2.02 19.45 -8.56
N TYR A 178 1.97 18.35 -7.83
CA TYR A 178 1.04 18.16 -6.72
C TYR A 178 1.70 18.62 -5.42
N SER A 179 1.30 19.78 -4.91
CA SER A 179 1.55 20.10 -3.50
C SER A 179 0.54 19.39 -2.61
N TRP A 180 0.87 19.20 -1.33
CA TRP A 180 -0.08 18.63 -0.37
C TRP A 180 -1.40 19.41 -0.31
N GLY A 181 -1.34 20.75 -0.41
CA GLY A 181 -2.53 21.62 -0.46
C GLY A 181 -3.36 21.50 -1.74
N SER A 182 -2.79 21.02 -2.85
CA SER A 182 -3.50 20.80 -4.12
C SER A 182 -4.12 19.39 -4.25
N LEU A 183 -4.16 18.59 -3.21
CA LEU A 183 -4.89 17.32 -3.12
C LEU A 183 -6.42 17.47 -3.26
N ASN A 184 -6.84 18.58 -3.81
CA ASN A 184 -8.21 18.98 -3.98
C ASN A 184 -8.83 18.40 -5.27
N LEU A 185 -9.74 19.14 -5.85
CA LEU A 185 -10.56 18.76 -7.00
C LEU A 185 -9.75 18.22 -8.18
N MET A 186 -8.59 18.82 -8.48
CA MET A 186 -7.75 18.44 -9.61
C MET A 186 -7.24 17.00 -9.48
N ARG A 187 -6.72 16.60 -8.29
CA ARG A 187 -6.25 15.23 -8.07
C ARG A 187 -7.40 14.21 -8.09
N ILE A 188 -8.57 14.59 -7.58
CA ILE A 188 -9.77 13.74 -7.64
C ILE A 188 -10.17 13.48 -9.09
N ILE A 189 -10.17 14.53 -9.93
CA ILE A 189 -10.49 14.41 -11.35
C ILE A 189 -9.44 13.55 -12.06
N ASP A 190 -8.15 13.83 -11.85
CA ASP A 190 -7.07 13.04 -12.44
C ASP A 190 -7.16 11.57 -12.02
N THR A 191 -7.43 11.29 -10.75
CA THR A 191 -7.59 9.93 -10.21
C THR A 191 -8.77 9.20 -10.85
N LEU A 192 -9.91 9.89 -11.00
CA LEU A 192 -11.09 9.33 -11.66
C LEU A 192 -10.78 8.99 -13.12
N LEU A 193 -10.18 9.92 -13.86
CA LEU A 193 -9.79 9.72 -15.25
C LEU A 193 -8.79 8.57 -15.41
N MET A 194 -7.77 8.48 -14.55
CA MET A 194 -6.80 7.38 -14.56
C MET A 194 -7.44 6.01 -14.24
N THR A 195 -8.52 6.00 -13.47
CA THR A 195 -9.25 4.77 -13.14
C THR A 195 -10.10 4.30 -14.32
N VAL A 196 -10.81 5.24 -14.97
CA VAL A 196 -11.71 4.94 -16.09
C VAL A 196 -10.95 4.73 -17.41
N CYS A 197 -9.88 5.50 -17.62
CA CYS A 197 -9.09 5.50 -18.86
C CYS A 197 -7.60 5.23 -18.55
N PRO A 198 -7.17 3.96 -18.40
CA PRO A 198 -5.81 3.58 -18.00
C PRO A 198 -4.66 4.20 -18.81
N PRO A 199 -4.77 4.49 -20.13
CA PRO A 199 -3.72 5.19 -20.88
C PRO A 199 -3.35 6.56 -20.31
N THR A 200 -4.30 7.26 -19.67
CA THR A 200 -4.08 8.60 -19.09
C THR A 200 -3.11 8.60 -17.91
N LYS A 201 -2.86 7.45 -17.26
CA LYS A 201 -1.92 7.31 -16.13
C LYS A 201 -0.54 7.88 -16.47
N ARG A 202 0.00 7.51 -17.65
CA ARG A 202 1.32 8.01 -18.10
C ARG A 202 1.29 9.48 -18.44
N LEU A 203 0.20 9.92 -19.08
CA LEU A 203 0.03 11.33 -19.47
C LEU A 203 0.00 12.23 -18.23
N PHE A 204 -0.84 11.90 -17.24
CA PHE A 204 -0.93 12.68 -16.01
C PHE A 204 0.35 12.66 -15.20
N ALA A 205 0.99 11.49 -15.04
CA ALA A 205 2.28 11.40 -14.37
C ALA A 205 3.31 12.37 -15.02
N LYS A 206 3.40 12.38 -16.36
CA LYS A 206 4.29 13.28 -17.09
C LYS A 206 3.92 14.77 -16.88
N ILE A 207 2.64 15.13 -17.02
CA ILE A 207 2.15 16.51 -16.83
C ILE A 207 2.43 16.99 -15.40
N ARG A 208 2.28 16.08 -14.40
CA ARG A 208 2.48 16.38 -12.98
C ARG A 208 3.94 16.18 -12.51
N ARG A 209 4.86 15.87 -13.41
CA ARG A 209 6.29 15.64 -13.14
C ARG A 209 6.51 14.57 -12.05
N LEU A 210 5.74 13.49 -12.13
CA LEU A 210 5.84 12.34 -11.22
C LEU A 210 6.62 11.22 -11.89
N ASN A 211 7.50 10.58 -11.14
CA ASN A 211 8.36 9.49 -11.62
C ASN A 211 8.04 8.15 -10.96
N LEU A 212 7.89 8.16 -9.63
CA LEU A 212 7.64 6.96 -8.83
C LEU A 212 6.15 6.61 -8.77
N THR A 213 5.30 7.60 -8.95
CA THR A 213 3.85 7.51 -8.80
C THR A 213 3.13 8.08 -10.01
N VAL A 214 1.81 7.86 -10.09
CA VAL A 214 0.96 8.47 -11.13
C VAL A 214 0.17 9.68 -10.59
N ASP A 215 0.02 9.79 -9.26
CA ASP A 215 -0.78 10.80 -8.59
C ASP A 215 -0.17 11.29 -7.26
N GLY A 216 1.10 11.00 -7.04
CA GLY A 216 1.85 11.32 -5.82
C GLY A 216 1.83 10.20 -4.77
N ILE A 217 0.96 9.18 -4.90
CA ILE A 217 0.81 8.05 -3.97
C ILE A 217 0.84 6.71 -4.70
N HIS A 218 0.02 6.55 -5.74
CA HIS A 218 -0.14 5.27 -6.43
C HIS A 218 0.98 5.04 -7.43
N LEU A 219 1.51 3.82 -7.44
CA LEU A 219 2.71 3.45 -8.18
C LEU A 219 2.67 3.75 -9.68
N SER A 220 3.77 4.25 -10.21
CA SER A 220 4.05 4.22 -11.63
C SER A 220 4.28 2.79 -12.12
N ARG A 221 4.30 2.58 -13.44
CA ARG A 221 4.57 1.26 -13.99
C ARG A 221 5.99 0.78 -13.65
N ALA A 222 6.96 1.69 -13.65
CA ALA A 222 8.35 1.37 -13.33
C ALA A 222 8.48 0.92 -11.87
N SER A 223 7.92 1.70 -10.93
CA SER A 223 7.92 1.36 -9.51
C SER A 223 7.21 0.04 -9.23
N ALA A 224 6.04 -0.18 -9.84
CA ALA A 224 5.30 -1.43 -9.66
C ALA A 224 6.06 -2.65 -10.21
N LYS A 225 6.78 -2.49 -11.35
CA LYS A 225 7.61 -3.55 -11.92
C LYS A 225 8.79 -3.89 -11.02
N GLU A 226 9.48 -2.87 -10.50
CA GLU A 226 10.64 -3.09 -9.62
C GLU A 226 10.23 -3.72 -8.30
N ILE A 227 9.14 -3.24 -7.67
CA ILE A 227 8.59 -3.87 -6.47
C ILE A 227 8.19 -5.33 -6.76
N GLY A 228 7.55 -5.60 -7.91
CA GLY A 228 7.19 -6.95 -8.31
C GLY A 228 8.40 -7.86 -8.42
N ARG A 229 9.49 -7.40 -9.06
CA ARG A 229 10.76 -8.13 -9.19
C ARG A 229 11.35 -8.50 -7.82
N VAL A 230 11.39 -7.53 -6.89
CA VAL A 230 11.93 -7.76 -5.55
C VAL A 230 11.03 -8.74 -4.76
N VAL A 231 9.72 -8.54 -4.79
CA VAL A 231 8.75 -9.45 -4.12
C VAL A 231 8.90 -10.88 -4.65
N GLU A 232 9.00 -11.04 -5.97
CA GLU A 232 9.18 -12.36 -6.60
C GLU A 232 10.49 -13.02 -6.16
N ALA A 233 11.59 -12.27 -6.09
CA ALA A 233 12.88 -12.77 -5.63
C ALA A 233 12.79 -13.34 -4.19
N TYR A 234 12.14 -12.60 -3.27
CA TYR A 234 11.88 -13.09 -1.90
C TYR A 234 11.02 -14.36 -1.87
N ILE A 235 9.93 -14.39 -2.65
CA ILE A 235 9.03 -15.56 -2.71
C ILE A 235 9.78 -16.79 -3.25
N CYS A 236 10.66 -16.60 -4.22
CA CYS A 236 11.44 -17.68 -4.85
C CYS A 236 12.70 -18.05 -4.07
N GLY A 237 13.05 -17.34 -2.99
CA GLY A 237 14.26 -17.57 -2.20
C GLY A 237 15.54 -17.12 -2.91
N GLN A 238 15.46 -16.04 -3.70
CA GLN A 238 16.56 -15.43 -4.46
C GLN A 238 16.64 -13.91 -4.16
N PRO A 239 16.63 -13.48 -2.88
CA PRO A 239 16.64 -12.05 -2.54
C PRO A 239 17.99 -11.37 -2.83
#